data_f85bbe8b9b06b5ff24a076ec59e80847
#
_entry.id   f85bbe8b9b06b5ff24a076ec59e80847
#
_cell.length_a   1.000
_cell.length_b   1.000
_cell.length_c   1.000
_cell.angle_alpha   90.00
_cell.angle_beta   90.00
_cell.angle_gamma   90.00
#
_symmetry.space_group_name_H-M   'P 1'
#
loop_
_entity.id
_entity.type
_entity.pdbx_description
1 polymer ?
#
loop_
_entity_poly.entity_id
_entity_poly.type
_entity_poly.pdbx_seq_one_letter_code
_entity_poly.pdbx_strand_id
1 'polypeptide(L)'
;MILSEQSDERLVSLARNNKKEAIDILLKRYTPLIYKMASSYFLIGGDKEDLVQEGLLGIMSAISSYDKTKNDRFYPFAKICINSQFPFQLLMHVIT
;
A
#
# COMPACT_ATOMS: atom_id res chain seq x y z
N MET A 1 -9.89 -3.59 -23.40
CA MET A 1 -8.75 -3.49 -22.46
C MET A 1 -8.97 -4.43 -21.29
N ILE A 2 -7.98 -5.25 -21.00
CA ILE A 2 -8.07 -6.16 -19.85
C ILE A 2 -7.39 -5.47 -18.68
N LEU A 3 -8.18 -5.09 -17.67
CA LEU A 3 -7.67 -4.31 -16.52
C LEU A 3 -6.56 -5.03 -15.76
N SER A 4 -6.68 -6.34 -15.55
CA SER A 4 -5.68 -7.11 -14.80
C SER A 4 -4.31 -7.16 -15.48
N GLU A 5 -4.21 -6.76 -16.74
CA GLU A 5 -2.95 -6.73 -17.48
C GLU A 5 -2.33 -5.33 -17.54
N GLN A 6 -3.01 -4.33 -17.00
CA GLN A 6 -2.52 -2.96 -17.03
C GLN A 6 -1.43 -2.73 -15.99
N SER A 7 -0.58 -1.72 -16.26
CA SER A 7 0.44 -1.30 -15.30
C SER A 7 -0.20 -0.72 -14.04
N ASP A 8 0.54 -0.71 -12.95
CA ASP A 8 0.10 -0.05 -11.72
C ASP A 8 -0.24 1.42 -11.98
N GLU A 9 0.61 2.12 -12.75
CA GLU A 9 0.41 3.54 -13.04
C GLU A 9 -0.89 3.78 -13.80
N ARG A 10 -1.21 2.89 -14.76
CA ARG A 10 -2.47 2.99 -15.51
C ARG A 10 -3.67 2.73 -14.60
N LEU A 11 -3.55 1.71 -13.75
CA LEU A 11 -4.62 1.39 -12.80
C LEU A 11 -4.85 2.51 -11.79
N VAL A 12 -3.79 3.18 -11.33
CA VAL A 12 -3.92 4.33 -10.45
C VAL A 12 -4.70 5.45 -11.14
N SER A 13 -4.37 5.73 -12.40
CA SER A 13 -5.09 6.75 -13.17
C SER A 13 -6.58 6.41 -13.29
N LEU A 14 -6.90 5.16 -13.60
CA LEU A 14 -8.28 4.70 -13.71
C LEU A 14 -9.00 4.75 -12.37
N ALA A 15 -8.33 4.35 -11.30
CA ALA A 15 -8.89 4.39 -9.94
C ALA A 15 -9.25 5.82 -9.53
N ARG A 16 -8.41 6.77 -9.88
CA ARG A 16 -8.62 8.19 -9.57
C ARG A 16 -9.76 8.79 -10.40
N ASN A 17 -10.16 8.11 -11.48
CA ASN A 17 -11.32 8.46 -12.29
C ASN A 17 -12.54 7.60 -11.93
N ASN A 18 -12.58 7.11 -10.69
CA ASN A 18 -13.70 6.37 -10.11
C ASN A 18 -13.94 4.98 -10.70
N LYS A 19 -12.92 4.37 -11.30
CA LYS A 19 -13.00 2.99 -11.78
C LYS A 19 -12.73 2.03 -10.62
N LYS A 20 -13.78 1.55 -9.97
CA LYS A 20 -13.65 0.71 -8.78
C LYS A 20 -12.89 -0.59 -9.02
N GLU A 21 -13.05 -1.19 -10.21
CA GLU A 21 -12.35 -2.41 -10.55
C GLU A 21 -10.83 -2.22 -10.54
N ALA A 22 -10.37 -1.02 -10.91
CA ALA A 22 -8.93 -0.72 -10.87
C ALA A 22 -8.42 -0.67 -9.44
N ILE A 23 -9.22 -0.13 -8.51
CA ILE A 23 -8.88 -0.13 -7.08
C ILE A 23 -8.77 -1.56 -6.57
N ASP A 24 -9.74 -2.41 -6.90
CA ASP A 24 -9.75 -3.80 -6.45
C ASP A 24 -8.53 -4.56 -6.93
N ILE A 25 -8.12 -4.33 -8.17
CA ILE A 25 -6.94 -4.98 -8.73
C ILE A 25 -5.67 -4.51 -8.00
N LEU A 26 -5.55 -3.20 -7.76
CA LEU A 26 -4.40 -2.66 -7.03
C LEU A 26 -4.33 -3.23 -5.61
N LEU A 27 -5.46 -3.30 -4.92
CA LEU A 27 -5.49 -3.88 -3.57
C LEU A 27 -5.02 -5.33 -3.60
N LYS A 28 -5.47 -6.12 -4.57
CA LYS A 28 -5.04 -7.51 -4.71
C LYS A 28 -3.55 -7.62 -5.00
N ARG A 29 -3.01 -6.76 -5.87
CA ARG A 29 -1.59 -6.77 -6.21
C ARG A 29 -0.71 -6.45 -5.02
N TYR A 30 -1.17 -5.56 -4.14
CA TYR A 30 -0.36 -5.05 -3.03
C TYR A 30 -0.59 -5.78 -1.71
N THR A 31 -1.64 -6.62 -1.61
CA THR A 31 -1.90 -7.38 -0.40
C THR A 31 -0.72 -8.26 0.03
N PRO A 32 -0.07 -9.03 -0.85
CA PRO A 32 1.10 -9.83 -0.45
C PRO A 32 2.24 -8.97 0.11
N LEU A 33 2.47 -7.81 -0.49
CA LEU A 33 3.50 -6.89 0.00
C LEU A 33 3.14 -6.35 1.40
N ILE A 34 1.88 -6.00 1.60
CA ILE A 34 1.40 -5.51 2.90
C ILE A 34 1.63 -6.57 3.98
N TYR A 35 1.27 -7.83 3.71
CA TYR A 35 1.50 -8.92 4.65
C TYR A 35 2.99 -9.10 4.96
N LYS A 36 3.81 -9.04 3.93
CA LYS A 36 5.27 -9.16 4.10
C LYS A 36 5.82 -8.05 4.97
N MET A 37 5.40 -6.81 4.72
CA MET A 37 5.86 -5.66 5.48
C MET A 37 5.33 -5.68 6.91
N ALA A 38 4.08 -6.10 7.09
CA ALA A 38 3.45 -6.15 8.41
C ALA A 38 4.06 -7.23 9.29
N SER A 39 4.66 -8.27 8.72
CA SER A 39 5.19 -9.39 9.50
C SER A 39 6.24 -8.97 10.53
N SER A 40 7.07 -7.98 10.22
CA SER A 40 8.07 -7.45 11.15
C SER A 40 7.41 -6.82 12.38
N TYR A 41 6.33 -6.07 12.17
CA TYR A 41 5.60 -5.41 13.25
C TYR A 41 4.78 -6.40 14.06
N PHE A 42 4.28 -7.45 13.41
CA PHE A 42 3.56 -8.51 14.08
C PHE A 42 4.45 -9.22 15.11
N LEU A 43 5.70 -9.49 14.74
CA LEU A 43 6.67 -10.15 15.61
C LEU A 43 6.99 -9.35 16.87
N ILE A 44 6.80 -8.03 16.86
CA ILE A 44 7.07 -7.18 18.00
C ILE A 44 5.80 -6.79 18.77
N GLY A 45 4.72 -7.53 18.56
CA GLY A 45 3.49 -7.40 19.33
C GLY A 45 2.34 -6.70 18.66
N GLY A 46 2.44 -6.40 17.37
CA GLY A 46 1.33 -5.81 16.61
C GLY A 46 0.24 -6.84 16.31
N ASP A 47 -1.01 -6.40 16.30
CA ASP A 47 -2.13 -7.23 15.85
C ASP A 47 -2.12 -7.32 14.34
N LYS A 48 -2.15 -8.57 13.82
CA LYS A 48 -2.03 -8.82 12.38
C LYS A 48 -3.12 -8.13 11.56
N GLU A 49 -4.37 -8.21 12.03
CA GLU A 49 -5.48 -7.64 11.29
C GLU A 49 -5.41 -6.11 11.26
N ASP A 50 -5.07 -5.52 12.39
CA ASP A 50 -4.89 -4.06 12.48
C ASP A 50 -3.76 -3.59 11.57
N LEU A 51 -2.65 -4.32 11.55
CA LEU A 51 -1.51 -3.96 10.70
C LEU A 51 -1.84 -4.08 9.22
N VAL A 52 -2.60 -5.10 8.83
CA VAL A 52 -3.02 -5.25 7.43
C VAL A 52 -3.95 -4.09 7.04
N GLN A 53 -4.88 -3.70 7.92
CA GLN A 53 -5.75 -2.56 7.65
C GLN A 53 -4.96 -1.26 7.53
N GLU A 54 -3.96 -1.05 8.36
CA GLU A 54 -3.07 0.11 8.24
C GLU A 54 -2.37 0.12 6.88
N GLY A 55 -1.88 -1.03 6.45
CA GLY A 55 -1.26 -1.16 5.13
C GLY A 55 -2.21 -0.86 3.99
N LEU A 56 -3.46 -1.29 4.11
CA LEU A 56 -4.48 -0.99 3.09
C LEU A 56 -4.78 0.51 3.04
N LEU A 57 -4.81 1.19 4.19
CA LEU A 57 -4.93 2.65 4.21
C LEU A 57 -3.75 3.30 3.52
N GLY A 58 -2.55 2.72 3.68
CA GLY A 58 -1.35 3.21 3.01
C GLY A 58 -1.45 3.13 1.50
N ILE A 59 -1.94 2.01 0.97
CA ILE A 59 -2.11 1.87 -0.48
C ILE A 59 -3.18 2.80 -1.02
N MET A 60 -4.27 3.01 -0.28
CA MET A 60 -5.31 3.96 -0.68
C MET A 60 -4.75 5.39 -0.71
N SER A 61 -3.95 5.76 0.28
CA SER A 61 -3.26 7.04 0.31
C SER A 61 -2.33 7.20 -0.90
N ALA A 62 -1.59 6.15 -1.25
CA ALA A 62 -0.70 6.16 -2.40
C ALA A 62 -1.46 6.40 -3.70
N ILE A 63 -2.61 5.73 -3.86
CA ILE A 63 -3.44 5.89 -5.06
C ILE A 63 -3.89 7.34 -5.20
N SER A 64 -4.31 7.96 -4.11
CA SER A 64 -4.83 9.34 -4.16
C SER A 64 -3.75 10.41 -4.28
N SER A 65 -2.53 10.13 -3.80
CA SER A 65 -1.45 11.13 -3.78
C SER A 65 -0.38 10.93 -4.85
N TYR A 66 -0.40 9.84 -5.60
CA TYR A 66 0.64 9.55 -6.57
C TYR A 66 0.77 10.68 -7.62
N ASP A 67 1.99 11.15 -7.80
CA ASP A 67 2.31 12.18 -8.79
C ASP A 67 3.38 11.63 -9.73
N LYS A 68 2.97 11.32 -10.96
CA LYS A 68 3.84 10.74 -11.98
C LYS A 68 5.01 11.65 -12.35
N THR A 69 4.87 12.96 -12.15
CA THR A 69 5.95 13.90 -12.45
C THR A 69 7.06 13.84 -11.41
N LYS A 70 6.76 13.40 -10.20
CA LYS A 70 7.73 13.30 -9.09
C LYS A 70 8.23 11.88 -8.90
N ASN A 71 7.41 10.88 -9.22
CA ASN A 71 7.71 9.47 -9.01
C ASN A 71 7.43 8.72 -10.30
N ASP A 72 8.49 8.27 -10.95
CA ASP A 72 8.40 7.60 -12.25
C ASP A 72 7.57 6.31 -12.17
N ARG A 73 7.70 5.57 -11.05
CA ARG A 73 7.01 4.31 -10.86
C ARG A 73 6.20 4.32 -9.58
N PHE A 74 5.02 3.70 -9.64
CA PHE A 74 4.11 3.66 -8.49
C PHE A 74 4.62 2.77 -7.36
N TYR A 75 5.23 1.61 -7.67
CA TYR A 75 5.60 0.62 -6.67
C TYR A 75 6.49 1.17 -5.54
N PRO A 76 7.60 1.87 -5.83
CA PRO A 76 8.42 2.41 -4.75
C PRO A 76 7.69 3.44 -3.91
N PHE A 77 6.86 4.27 -4.53
CA PHE A 77 6.06 5.27 -3.83
C PHE A 77 5.02 4.60 -2.92
N ALA A 78 4.32 3.59 -3.44
CA ALA A 78 3.32 2.85 -2.67
C ALA A 78 3.96 2.18 -1.44
N LYS A 79 5.15 1.63 -1.62
CA LYS A 79 5.88 0.99 -0.53
C LYS A 79 6.17 1.95 0.62
N ILE A 80 6.57 3.18 0.29
CA ILE A 80 6.79 4.24 1.30
C ILE A 80 5.49 4.59 2.01
N CYS A 81 4.40 4.75 1.26
CA CYS A 81 3.09 5.08 1.84
C CYS A 81 2.58 3.99 2.76
N ILE A 82 2.73 2.73 2.37
CA ILE A 82 2.34 1.59 3.21
C ILE A 82 3.15 1.60 4.51
N ASN A 83 4.47 1.73 4.40
CA ASN A 83 5.34 1.71 5.56
C ASN A 83 5.05 2.84 6.53
N SER A 84 4.68 4.01 6.04
CA SER A 84 4.39 5.18 6.87
C SER A 84 3.13 5.02 7.73
N GLN A 85 2.26 4.07 7.39
CA GLN A 85 1.03 3.81 8.15
C GLN A 85 1.24 2.87 9.33
N PHE A 86 2.33 2.11 9.34
CA PHE A 86 2.59 1.19 10.43
C PHE A 86 2.97 1.94 11.71
N PRO A 87 2.51 1.47 12.88
CA PRO A 87 2.69 2.21 14.12
C PRO A 87 4.17 2.34 14.52
N PHE A 88 4.63 3.58 14.63
CA PHE A 88 6.00 3.88 15.02
C PHE A 88 6.29 3.39 16.45
N GLN A 89 5.28 3.39 17.32
CA GLN A 89 5.42 2.92 18.69
C GLN A 89 5.90 1.47 18.78
N LEU A 90 5.44 0.61 17.86
CA LEU A 90 5.88 -0.78 17.85
C LEU A 90 7.37 -0.89 17.57
N LEU A 91 7.87 -0.06 16.65
CA LEU A 91 9.29 -0.02 16.32
C LEU A 91 10.12 0.48 17.51
N MET A 92 9.65 1.54 18.17
CA MET A 92 10.32 2.10 19.34
C MET A 92 10.34 1.11 20.50
N HIS A 93 9.31 0.28 20.63
CA HIS A 93 9.23 -0.73 21.70
C HIS A 93 10.36 -1.76 21.59
N VAL A 94 10.78 -2.08 20.38
CA VAL A 94 11.89 -3.01 20.15
C VAL A 94 13.24 -2.36 20.47
N ILE A 95 13.38 -1.07 20.20
CA ILE A 95 14.62 -0.34 20.39
C ILE A 95 14.86 -0.06 21.88
N THR A 96 13.81 0.14 22.64
CA THR A 96 13.92 0.44 24.08
C THR A 96 13.79 -0.83 24.91
#